data_34f4671363aa6157f8e48afa4db8d56c
#
_entry.id   34f4671363aa6157f8e48afa4db8d56c
#
_cell.length_a   1.000
_cell.length_b   1.000
_cell.length_c   1.000
_cell.angle_alpha   90.00
_cell.angle_beta   90.00
_cell.angle_gamma   90.00
#
_symmetry.space_group_name_H-M   'P 1'
#
loop_
_entity.id
_entity.type
_entity.pdbx_description
1 polymer ?
#
loop_
_entity_poly.entity_id
_entity_poly.type
_entity_poly.pdbx_seq_one_letter_code
_entity_poly.pdbx_strand_id
1 'polypeptide(L)'
;MKKLLIFVGVIVVFCLYCIISNEMELRAMATVEGRQEFIADIAEKYEGAVITSEKEVEGYIISAFEVRDEHGYAVFMPVAEGKYDYQTRGPLREKERLLFGTLDISEGNSYEFFVCGDENIEYLDVTIRDTYTGELLQDERISLEDSCIAVLKRDPVVWAWQTDVIGYDAEGNAYELA
;
A
#
# COMPACT_ATOMS: atom_id res chain seq x y z
N MET A 1 20.87 -33.86 33.99
CA MET A 1 19.70 -34.17 33.14
C MET A 1 18.45 -33.31 33.44
N LYS A 2 17.94 -33.21 34.68
CA LYS A 2 16.72 -32.42 34.97
C LYS A 2 16.78 -30.96 34.52
N LYS A 3 17.90 -30.24 34.74
CA LYS A 3 18.07 -28.82 34.32
C LYS A 3 18.06 -28.67 32.79
N LEU A 4 18.62 -29.63 32.06
CA LEU A 4 18.63 -29.62 30.59
C LEU A 4 17.20 -29.83 30.04
N LEU A 5 16.42 -30.74 30.63
CA LEU A 5 15.04 -31.01 30.26
C LEU A 5 14.13 -29.77 30.49
N ILE A 6 14.33 -29.06 31.60
CA ILE A 6 13.61 -27.80 31.88
C ILE A 6 13.97 -26.74 30.84
N PHE A 7 15.24 -26.57 30.50
CA PHE A 7 15.71 -25.60 29.53
C PHE A 7 15.14 -25.88 28.13
N VAL A 8 15.17 -27.15 27.68
CA VAL A 8 14.56 -27.56 26.40
C VAL A 8 13.04 -27.30 26.42
N GLY A 9 12.36 -27.63 27.52
CA GLY A 9 10.93 -27.35 27.66
C GLY A 9 10.58 -25.86 27.54
N VAL A 10 11.37 -24.97 28.14
CA VAL A 10 11.17 -23.52 28.03
C VAL A 10 11.37 -23.04 26.57
N ILE A 11 12.40 -23.54 25.87
CA ILE A 11 12.62 -23.17 24.45
C ILE A 11 11.44 -23.64 23.60
N VAL A 12 10.96 -24.86 23.77
CA VAL A 12 9.82 -25.38 23.00
C VAL A 12 8.56 -24.55 23.23
N VAL A 13 8.25 -24.20 24.48
CA VAL A 13 7.11 -23.34 24.81
C VAL A 13 7.26 -21.95 24.19
N PHE A 14 8.46 -21.37 24.25
CA PHE A 14 8.74 -20.08 23.62
C PHE A 14 8.59 -20.13 22.09
N CYS A 15 9.12 -21.16 21.43
CA CYS A 15 8.95 -21.34 19.99
C CYS A 15 7.49 -21.51 19.59
N LEU A 16 6.72 -22.29 20.34
CA LEU A 16 5.27 -22.45 20.11
C LEU A 16 4.53 -21.14 20.31
N TYR A 17 4.86 -20.37 21.34
CA TYR A 17 4.29 -19.04 21.54
C TYR A 17 4.56 -18.11 20.36
N CYS A 18 5.81 -18.03 19.88
CA CYS A 18 6.17 -17.21 18.73
C CYS A 18 5.39 -17.62 17.45
N ILE A 19 5.26 -18.93 17.19
CA ILE A 19 4.51 -19.44 16.04
C ILE A 19 3.02 -19.05 16.14
N ILE A 20 2.41 -19.25 17.30
CA ILE A 20 0.99 -18.93 17.51
C ILE A 20 0.77 -17.42 17.41
N SER A 21 1.63 -16.59 18.00
CA SER A 21 1.54 -15.14 17.96
C SER A 21 1.62 -14.63 16.51
N ASN A 22 2.61 -15.10 15.74
CA ASN A 22 2.75 -14.75 14.33
C ASN A 22 1.53 -15.19 13.49
N GLU A 23 1.02 -16.39 13.72
CA GLU A 23 -0.18 -16.89 13.04
C GLU A 23 -1.43 -16.03 13.33
N MET A 24 -1.57 -15.57 14.58
CA MET A 24 -2.67 -14.67 14.97
C MET A 24 -2.53 -13.31 14.31
N GLU A 25 -1.33 -12.75 14.23
CA GLU A 25 -1.05 -11.46 13.60
C GLU A 25 -1.36 -11.50 12.10
N LEU A 26 -0.89 -12.53 11.38
CA LEU A 26 -1.18 -12.72 9.97
C LEU A 26 -2.70 -12.83 9.68
N ARG A 27 -3.46 -13.46 10.58
CA ARG A 27 -4.91 -13.55 10.47
C ARG A 27 -5.62 -12.24 10.84
N ALA A 28 -5.09 -11.49 11.80
CA ALA A 28 -5.64 -10.19 12.16
C ALA A 28 -5.60 -9.23 10.97
N MET A 29 -4.51 -9.22 10.19
CA MET A 29 -4.37 -8.41 8.99
C MET A 29 -5.31 -8.81 7.82
N ALA A 30 -6.13 -9.88 7.97
CA ALA A 30 -7.19 -10.18 7.01
C ALA A 30 -8.40 -9.23 7.13
N THR A 31 -8.53 -8.50 8.24
CA THR A 31 -9.62 -7.53 8.45
C THR A 31 -9.10 -6.08 8.35
N VAL A 32 -9.99 -5.14 8.03
CA VAL A 32 -9.65 -3.70 7.99
C VAL A 32 -9.17 -3.23 9.37
N GLU A 33 -9.88 -3.63 10.42
CA GLU A 33 -9.56 -3.29 11.80
C GLU A 33 -8.17 -3.77 12.20
N GLY A 34 -7.83 -5.02 11.86
CA GLY A 34 -6.53 -5.59 12.17
C GLY A 34 -5.39 -4.91 11.40
N ARG A 35 -5.61 -4.53 10.14
CA ARG A 35 -4.64 -3.74 9.38
C ARG A 35 -4.47 -2.33 9.96
N GLN A 36 -5.58 -1.70 10.38
CA GLN A 36 -5.53 -0.39 11.02
C GLN A 36 -4.77 -0.42 12.35
N GLU A 37 -5.03 -1.40 13.21
CA GLU A 37 -4.29 -1.61 14.45
C GLU A 37 -2.80 -1.81 14.17
N PHE A 38 -2.48 -2.68 13.20
CA PHE A 38 -1.09 -2.90 12.78
C PHE A 38 -0.40 -1.62 12.32
N ILE A 39 -1.05 -0.80 11.48
CA ILE A 39 -0.50 0.50 11.02
C ILE A 39 -0.24 1.41 12.21
N ALA A 40 -1.18 1.52 13.14
CA ALA A 40 -1.04 2.37 14.33
C ALA A 40 0.12 1.95 15.24
N ASP A 41 0.38 0.64 15.32
CA ASP A 41 1.42 0.07 16.19
C ASP A 41 2.83 0.09 15.59
N ILE A 42 2.98 0.33 14.26
CA ILE A 42 4.30 0.32 13.60
C ILE A 42 5.27 1.33 14.23
N ALA A 43 4.80 2.53 14.54
CA ALA A 43 5.57 3.58 15.18
C ALA A 43 4.67 4.68 15.75
N GLU A 44 5.14 5.38 16.79
CA GLU A 44 4.42 6.46 17.45
C GLU A 44 3.80 7.52 16.51
N LYS A 45 4.47 7.79 15.39
CA LYS A 45 3.97 8.77 14.39
C LYS A 45 2.70 8.30 13.67
N TYR A 46 2.35 7.00 13.70
CA TYR A 46 1.14 6.43 13.11
C TYR A 46 0.04 6.18 14.15
N GLU A 47 0.28 6.54 15.41
CA GLU A 47 -0.73 6.44 16.46
C GLU A 47 -2.01 7.21 16.05
N GLY A 48 -3.15 6.51 16.11
CA GLY A 48 -4.44 7.04 15.68
C GLY A 48 -4.67 7.00 14.17
N ALA A 49 -3.90 6.20 13.42
CA ALA A 49 -4.14 5.98 12.00
C ALA A 49 -5.55 5.43 11.76
N VAL A 50 -6.23 5.98 10.75
CA VAL A 50 -7.55 5.52 10.32
C VAL A 50 -7.47 5.17 8.83
N ILE A 51 -7.82 3.93 8.46
CA ILE A 51 -7.92 3.53 7.07
C ILE A 51 -9.13 4.23 6.45
N THR A 52 -8.90 5.00 5.38
CA THR A 52 -9.93 5.76 4.66
C THR A 52 -10.40 5.04 3.41
N SER A 53 -9.54 4.25 2.77
CA SER A 53 -9.88 3.49 1.57
C SER A 53 -8.99 2.28 1.42
N GLU A 54 -9.48 1.25 0.72
CA GLU A 54 -8.70 0.07 0.36
C GLU A 54 -8.98 -0.34 -1.08
N LYS A 55 -7.94 -0.84 -1.73
CA LYS A 55 -8.01 -1.40 -3.09
C LYS A 55 -7.29 -2.74 -3.13
N GLU A 56 -8.01 -3.76 -3.59
CA GLU A 56 -7.43 -5.08 -3.84
C GLU A 56 -6.92 -5.19 -5.27
N VAL A 57 -5.69 -5.70 -5.43
CA VAL A 57 -5.04 -5.93 -6.71
C VAL A 57 -4.36 -7.29 -6.66
N GLU A 58 -4.86 -8.26 -7.43
CA GLU A 58 -4.31 -9.63 -7.48
C GLU A 58 -4.13 -10.27 -6.09
N GLY A 59 -5.05 -9.98 -5.16
CA GLY A 59 -5.01 -10.45 -3.78
C GLY A 59 -4.19 -9.58 -2.83
N TYR A 60 -3.38 -8.65 -3.32
CA TYR A 60 -2.72 -7.64 -2.48
C TYR A 60 -3.70 -6.56 -2.08
N ILE A 61 -3.57 -6.04 -0.87
CA ILE A 61 -4.42 -4.96 -0.37
C ILE A 61 -3.56 -3.70 -0.21
N ILE A 62 -3.96 -2.64 -0.90
CA ILE A 62 -3.41 -1.30 -0.73
C ILE A 62 -4.37 -0.56 0.16
N SER A 63 -3.94 -0.15 1.35
CA SER A 63 -4.72 0.61 2.32
C SER A 63 -4.22 2.04 2.36
N ALA A 64 -5.07 2.99 2.00
CA ALA A 64 -4.86 4.41 2.26
C ALA A 64 -5.31 4.73 3.69
N PHE A 65 -4.53 5.52 4.40
CA PHE A 65 -4.86 5.89 5.78
C PHE A 65 -4.49 7.35 6.08
N GLU A 66 -5.16 7.90 7.06
CA GLU A 66 -4.90 9.24 7.57
C GLU A 66 -4.40 9.19 9.00
N VAL A 67 -3.50 10.11 9.33
CA VAL A 67 -3.02 10.38 10.68
C VAL A 67 -2.97 11.89 10.86
N ARG A 68 -3.87 12.44 11.67
CA ARG A 68 -4.02 13.90 11.86
C ARG A 68 -4.32 14.59 10.52
N ASP A 69 -3.41 15.46 10.05
CA ASP A 69 -3.55 16.21 8.78
C ASP A 69 -2.69 15.63 7.65
N GLU A 70 -2.12 14.45 7.86
CA GLU A 70 -1.30 13.76 6.88
C GLU A 70 -1.98 12.50 6.40
N HIS A 71 -1.66 12.06 5.19
CA HIS A 71 -2.07 10.77 4.65
C HIS A 71 -0.89 9.88 4.32
N GLY A 72 -1.14 8.58 4.26
CA GLY A 72 -0.16 7.55 3.96
C GLY A 72 -0.79 6.35 3.27
N TYR A 73 0.04 5.39 2.90
CA TYR A 73 -0.43 4.09 2.45
C TYR A 73 0.36 2.95 3.07
N ALA A 74 -0.26 1.78 3.12
CA ALA A 74 0.39 0.51 3.44
C ALA A 74 -0.05 -0.56 2.44
N VAL A 75 0.83 -1.51 2.17
CA VAL A 75 0.55 -2.64 1.27
C VAL A 75 0.68 -3.93 2.06
N PHE A 76 -0.34 -4.77 1.94
CA PHE A 76 -0.40 -6.09 2.55
C PHE A 76 -0.44 -7.16 1.46
N MET A 77 0.42 -8.16 1.57
CA MET A 77 0.49 -9.25 0.61
C MET A 77 -0.19 -10.51 1.15
N PRO A 78 -0.89 -11.26 0.31
CA PRO A 78 -1.46 -12.54 0.71
C PRO A 78 -0.34 -13.57 0.89
N VAL A 79 -0.27 -14.23 2.05
CA VAL A 79 0.69 -15.32 2.32
C VAL A 79 0.02 -16.68 2.35
N ALA A 80 -1.30 -16.72 2.65
CA ALA A 80 -2.16 -17.88 2.56
C ALA A 80 -3.63 -17.43 2.57
N GLU A 81 -4.57 -18.37 2.38
CA GLU A 81 -6.00 -18.07 2.47
C GLU A 81 -6.35 -17.44 3.84
N GLY A 82 -6.92 -16.23 3.78
CA GLY A 82 -7.29 -15.46 4.97
C GLY A 82 -6.14 -15.04 5.85
N LYS A 83 -4.91 -14.89 5.28
CA LYS A 83 -3.72 -14.42 5.98
C LYS A 83 -2.97 -13.46 5.11
N TYR A 84 -2.58 -12.34 5.72
CA TYR A 84 -1.81 -11.30 5.08
C TYR A 84 -0.56 -10.98 5.88
N ASP A 85 0.47 -10.56 5.20
CA ASP A 85 1.68 -10.02 5.80
C ASP A 85 1.89 -8.60 5.28
N TYR A 86 2.53 -7.78 6.10
CA TYR A 86 2.89 -6.43 5.73
C TYR A 86 4.06 -6.45 4.74
N GLN A 87 3.92 -5.72 3.63
CA GLN A 87 4.97 -5.64 2.62
C GLN A 87 5.74 -4.32 2.69
N THR A 88 5.03 -3.19 2.63
CA THR A 88 5.64 -1.86 2.58
C THR A 88 4.65 -0.77 2.95
N ARG A 89 5.17 0.42 3.19
CA ARG A 89 4.38 1.64 3.40
C ARG A 89 5.02 2.83 2.73
N GLY A 90 4.19 3.81 2.35
CA GLY A 90 4.64 5.13 1.93
C GLY A 90 4.94 6.05 3.11
N PRO A 91 5.57 7.17 2.84
CA PRO A 91 5.75 8.24 3.81
C PRO A 91 4.41 8.88 4.17
N LEU A 92 4.31 9.51 5.34
CA LEU A 92 3.24 10.47 5.60
C LEU A 92 3.51 11.76 4.83
N ARG A 93 2.46 12.33 4.23
CA ARG A 93 2.48 13.59 3.48
C ARG A 93 1.23 14.40 3.77
N GLU A 94 1.30 15.69 3.52
CA GLU A 94 0.14 16.59 3.48
C GLU A 94 -0.91 16.08 2.50
N LYS A 95 -2.19 16.32 2.77
CA LYS A 95 -3.32 15.75 1.97
C LYS A 95 -3.32 16.19 0.51
N GLU A 96 -2.81 17.38 0.21
CA GLU A 96 -2.70 17.90 -1.17
C GLU A 96 -1.60 17.22 -2.00
N ARG A 97 -0.77 16.38 -1.36
CA ARG A 97 0.30 15.65 -2.05
C ARG A 97 -0.15 14.28 -2.48
N LEU A 98 0.10 13.95 -3.73
CA LEU A 98 -0.06 12.60 -4.23
C LEU A 98 1.02 11.68 -3.65
N LEU A 99 0.61 10.50 -3.21
CA LEU A 99 1.52 9.41 -2.91
C LEU A 99 1.47 8.39 -4.04
N PHE A 100 2.59 7.78 -4.35
CA PHE A 100 2.65 6.72 -5.34
C PHE A 100 3.56 5.59 -4.87
N GLY A 101 3.35 4.41 -5.42
CA GLY A 101 4.17 3.24 -5.18
C GLY A 101 4.04 2.25 -6.33
N THR A 102 4.90 1.24 -6.30
CA THR A 102 4.87 0.14 -7.26
C THR A 102 4.54 -1.16 -6.54
N LEU A 103 3.83 -2.03 -7.22
CA LEU A 103 3.47 -3.36 -6.78
C LEU A 103 3.92 -4.36 -7.83
N ASP A 104 5.04 -5.04 -7.59
CA ASP A 104 5.56 -6.08 -8.44
C ASP A 104 5.13 -7.45 -7.89
N ILE A 105 4.17 -8.08 -8.54
CA ILE A 105 3.57 -9.35 -8.08
C ILE A 105 4.33 -10.55 -8.64
N SER A 106 4.65 -10.49 -9.95
CA SER A 106 5.40 -11.53 -10.66
C SER A 106 6.02 -10.96 -11.92
N GLU A 107 6.87 -11.73 -12.59
CA GLU A 107 7.46 -11.32 -13.87
C GLU A 107 6.36 -10.97 -14.90
N GLY A 108 6.36 -9.72 -15.36
CA GLY A 108 5.37 -9.17 -16.29
C GLY A 108 4.03 -8.75 -15.66
N ASN A 109 3.91 -8.74 -14.34
CA ASN A 109 2.70 -8.34 -13.64
C ASN A 109 3.03 -7.28 -12.58
N SER A 110 3.23 -6.06 -13.04
CA SER A 110 3.56 -4.87 -12.26
C SER A 110 2.45 -3.84 -12.33
N TYR A 111 2.24 -3.15 -11.23
CA TYR A 111 1.26 -2.07 -11.11
C TYR A 111 1.91 -0.84 -10.53
N GLU A 112 1.51 0.33 -11.01
CA GLU A 112 1.67 1.58 -10.27
C GLU A 112 0.37 1.89 -9.55
N PHE A 113 0.46 2.41 -8.36
CA PHE A 113 -0.70 2.90 -7.63
C PHE A 113 -0.44 4.30 -7.09
N PHE A 114 -1.53 5.05 -7.00
CA PHE A 114 -1.55 6.45 -6.58
C PHE A 114 -2.56 6.59 -5.46
N VAL A 115 -2.19 7.27 -4.39
CA VAL A 115 -3.09 7.60 -3.28
C VAL A 115 -3.23 9.11 -3.23
N CYS A 116 -4.43 9.59 -3.56
CA CYS A 116 -4.78 11.00 -3.55
C CYS A 116 -5.46 11.35 -2.22
N GLY A 117 -4.88 12.24 -1.45
CA GLY A 117 -5.48 12.72 -0.20
C GLY A 117 -6.42 13.92 -0.39
N ASP A 118 -6.42 14.56 -1.57
CA ASP A 118 -7.30 15.68 -1.88
C ASP A 118 -8.65 15.18 -2.39
N GLU A 119 -9.69 15.38 -1.59
CA GLU A 119 -11.07 14.96 -1.87
C GLU A 119 -11.71 15.72 -3.06
N ASN A 120 -11.12 16.81 -3.50
CA ASN A 120 -11.64 17.57 -4.65
C ASN A 120 -11.21 16.95 -6.00
N ILE A 121 -10.21 16.06 -6.00
CA ILE A 121 -9.73 15.43 -7.23
C ILE A 121 -10.61 14.23 -7.58
N GLU A 122 -11.26 14.28 -8.73
CA GLU A 122 -12.16 13.21 -9.22
C GLU A 122 -11.47 12.21 -10.15
N TYR A 123 -10.44 12.65 -10.88
CA TYR A 123 -9.68 11.76 -11.75
C TYR A 123 -8.23 12.19 -11.92
N LEU A 124 -7.41 11.21 -12.28
CA LEU A 124 -5.99 11.40 -12.57
C LEU A 124 -5.73 11.10 -14.06
N ASP A 125 -5.02 11.99 -14.74
CA ASP A 125 -4.35 11.69 -16.01
C ASP A 125 -2.91 11.27 -15.69
N VAL A 126 -2.59 10.02 -16.01
CA VAL A 126 -1.28 9.41 -15.74
C VAL A 126 -0.57 9.14 -17.06
N THR A 127 0.58 9.79 -17.23
CA THR A 127 1.43 9.65 -18.42
C THR A 127 2.74 9.00 -18.04
N ILE A 128 3.07 7.87 -18.65
CA ILE A 128 4.34 7.15 -18.44
C ILE A 128 5.20 7.27 -19.69
N ARG A 129 6.45 7.69 -19.51
CA ARG A 129 7.44 7.82 -20.58
C ARG A 129 8.71 7.05 -20.27
N ASP A 130 9.36 6.54 -21.30
CA ASP A 130 10.71 6.03 -21.19
C ASP A 130 11.67 7.16 -20.82
N THR A 131 12.45 6.99 -19.76
CA THR A 131 13.36 8.03 -19.24
C THR A 131 14.50 8.34 -20.20
N TYR A 132 14.92 7.40 -21.04
CA TYR A 132 16.07 7.56 -21.94
C TYR A 132 15.67 8.11 -23.31
N THR A 133 14.52 7.68 -23.83
CA THR A 133 14.08 8.06 -25.17
C THR A 133 13.03 9.16 -25.15
N GLY A 134 12.33 9.37 -24.02
CA GLY A 134 11.18 10.26 -23.91
C GLY A 134 9.92 9.72 -24.61
N GLU A 135 9.98 8.47 -25.12
CA GLU A 135 8.86 7.86 -25.81
C GLU A 135 7.67 7.68 -24.86
N LEU A 136 6.47 7.98 -25.35
CA LEU A 136 5.23 7.74 -24.63
C LEU A 136 4.98 6.24 -24.56
N LEU A 137 4.91 5.69 -23.35
CA LEU A 137 4.68 4.26 -23.11
C LEU A 137 3.21 3.99 -22.79
N GLN A 138 2.61 4.86 -21.96
CA GLN A 138 1.24 4.72 -21.50
C GLN A 138 0.65 6.11 -21.20
N ASP A 139 -0.65 6.25 -21.46
CA ASP A 139 -1.42 7.48 -21.19
C ASP A 139 -2.84 7.06 -20.81
N GLU A 140 -3.21 7.23 -19.54
CA GLU A 140 -4.45 6.70 -18.98
C GLU A 140 -5.13 7.73 -18.09
N ARG A 141 -6.46 7.78 -18.20
CA ARG A 141 -7.32 8.52 -17.27
C ARG A 141 -7.98 7.56 -16.29
N ILE A 142 -7.79 7.81 -14.99
CA ILE A 142 -8.27 6.95 -13.91
C ILE A 142 -9.21 7.74 -13.02
N SER A 143 -10.46 7.26 -12.84
CA SER A 143 -11.43 7.86 -11.92
C SER A 143 -11.12 7.50 -10.47
N LEU A 144 -11.35 8.47 -9.58
CA LEU A 144 -11.26 8.34 -8.11
C LEU A 144 -12.65 8.34 -7.45
N GLU A 145 -13.76 8.26 -8.22
CA GLU A 145 -15.13 8.36 -7.70
C GLU A 145 -15.45 7.40 -6.54
N ASP A 146 -14.88 6.19 -6.57
CA ASP A 146 -15.16 5.14 -5.58
C ASP A 146 -14.03 4.96 -4.55
N SER A 147 -12.87 5.59 -4.74
CA SER A 147 -11.69 5.34 -3.91
C SER A 147 -10.62 6.40 -4.14
N CYS A 148 -9.99 6.87 -3.08
CA CYS A 148 -8.80 7.71 -3.20
C CYS A 148 -7.56 6.96 -3.77
N ILE A 149 -7.70 5.68 -4.14
CA ILE A 149 -6.62 4.84 -4.67
C ILE A 149 -6.86 4.54 -6.15
N ALA A 150 -6.01 5.08 -7.01
CA ALA A 150 -5.92 4.71 -8.42
C ALA A 150 -4.88 3.61 -8.61
N VAL A 151 -5.13 2.67 -9.53
CA VAL A 151 -4.20 1.60 -9.87
C VAL A 151 -4.10 1.48 -11.38
N LEU A 152 -2.87 1.45 -11.86
CA LEU A 152 -2.54 1.32 -13.26
C LEU A 152 -1.68 0.08 -13.48
N LYS A 153 -2.15 -0.84 -14.31
CA LYS A 153 -1.33 -1.97 -14.73
C LYS A 153 -0.26 -1.47 -15.70
N ARG A 154 1.01 -1.69 -15.33
CA ARG A 154 2.14 -1.27 -16.14
C ARG A 154 2.47 -2.30 -17.21
N ASP A 155 2.76 -1.84 -18.41
CA ASP A 155 3.28 -2.69 -19.47
C ASP A 155 4.75 -3.06 -19.17
N PRO A 156 5.16 -4.35 -19.20
CA PRO A 156 6.29 -4.88 -18.43
C PRO A 156 7.68 -4.64 -19.01
N VAL A 157 7.91 -3.77 -19.96
CA VAL A 157 9.13 -3.83 -20.80
C VAL A 157 10.17 -2.76 -20.55
N VAL A 158 9.99 -1.82 -19.59
CA VAL A 158 10.91 -0.69 -19.47
C VAL A 158 11.66 -0.70 -18.14
N TRP A 159 13.01 -0.57 -18.22
CA TRP A 159 13.90 -0.56 -17.05
C TRP A 159 13.91 0.76 -16.27
N ALA A 160 13.57 1.87 -16.96
CA ALA A 160 13.50 3.17 -16.35
C ALA A 160 12.40 4.00 -17.03
N TRP A 161 11.52 4.55 -16.23
CA TRP A 161 10.39 5.37 -16.69
C TRP A 161 10.25 6.60 -15.80
N GLN A 162 9.56 7.59 -16.35
CA GLN A 162 9.09 8.77 -15.65
C GLN A 162 7.56 8.75 -15.69
N THR A 163 6.94 9.00 -14.56
CA THR A 163 5.50 9.11 -14.43
C THR A 163 5.14 10.55 -14.10
N ASP A 164 4.32 11.17 -14.94
CA ASP A 164 3.74 12.49 -14.73
C ASP A 164 2.25 12.30 -14.39
N VAL A 165 1.76 12.99 -13.34
CA VAL A 165 0.37 12.87 -12.89
C VAL A 165 -0.27 14.22 -12.75
N ILE A 166 -1.41 14.40 -13.41
CA ILE A 166 -2.26 15.59 -13.31
C ILE A 166 -3.60 15.17 -12.73
N GLY A 167 -4.00 15.79 -11.63
CA GLY A 167 -5.33 15.63 -11.05
C GLY A 167 -6.31 16.64 -11.61
N TYR A 168 -7.58 16.28 -11.65
CA TYR A 168 -8.65 17.15 -12.09
C TYR A 168 -9.84 17.07 -11.14
N ASP A 169 -10.43 18.22 -10.84
CA ASP A 169 -11.69 18.30 -10.09
C ASP A 169 -12.92 18.14 -10.99
N ALA A 170 -14.11 18.20 -10.39
CA ALA A 170 -15.40 18.09 -11.08
C ALA A 170 -15.61 19.16 -12.17
N GLU A 171 -15.05 20.33 -11.97
CA GLU A 171 -15.11 21.45 -12.92
C GLU A 171 -14.09 21.35 -14.05
N GLY A 172 -13.16 20.38 -13.97
CA GLY A 172 -12.09 20.16 -14.94
C GLY A 172 -10.88 21.06 -14.74
N ASN A 173 -10.72 21.67 -13.55
CA ASN A 173 -9.50 22.41 -13.24
C ASN A 173 -8.36 21.40 -12.99
N ALA A 174 -7.18 21.71 -13.53
CA ALA A 174 -6.02 20.85 -13.47
C ALA A 174 -5.10 21.22 -12.29
N TYR A 175 -4.60 20.19 -11.60
CA TYR A 175 -3.67 20.28 -10.49
C TYR A 175 -2.45 19.38 -10.78
N GLU A 176 -1.26 19.96 -10.80
CA GLU A 176 -0.02 19.20 -10.93
C GLU A 176 0.30 18.56 -9.58
N LEU A 177 0.25 17.23 -9.51
CA LEU A 177 0.36 16.45 -8.27
C LEU A 177 1.73 15.77 -8.10
N ALA A 178 2.42 15.44 -9.21
CA ALA A 178 3.75 14.82 -9.23
C ALA A 178 4.45 15.06 -10.57
#